data_b9e05d3cd7d7025c8b76ff75fb8caeec
#
_entry.id   b9e05d3cd7d7025c8b76ff75fb8caeec
#
_cell.length_a   1.000
_cell.length_b   1.000
_cell.length_c   1.000
_cell.angle_alpha   90.00
_cell.angle_beta   90.00
_cell.angle_gamma   90.00
#
_symmetry.space_group_name_H-M   'P 1'
#
loop_
_entity.id
_entity.type
_entity.pdbx_description
1 polymer ?
#
loop_
_entity_poly.entity_id
_entity_poly.type
_entity_poly.pdbx_seq_one_letter_code
_entity_poly.pdbx_strand_id
1 'polypeptide(L)'
;MKKIIIFSLFLSGIVSYAQTGTNVYPFLNIPVSARQAALGGDVISIRDHDVSFAIANPSLLNRDSDKQLSVNAAAYLADSKYGTVAYARDFDNGHMATVNARYMSYGSIPRTDESGSENGEFKASDVAIGAGYAYQFEEDWTIGGGINFITSKIDNYTSSAVSGNAGITYHNKKNKEVLSLVMRNFGFQLKSFNGTRENLPFRVDVGYTRILKAIPLAITVTAHDLQKFDISSEYNVNGQEVNFGRKLADHFSIGAELFPEKAFNIRLGYNAKRGNELAVADQRNFSGLSGGFGIKLRRFRIDYAHVRYHNSSNVNQIGVSMDLSSHAGE
;
A
#
# COMPACT_ATOMS: atom_id res chain seq x y z
N MET A 1 -31.93 8.11 -19.03
CA MET A 1 -31.18 9.35 -19.34
C MET A 1 -30.96 10.26 -18.11
N LYS A 2 -31.93 10.49 -17.20
CA LYS A 2 -31.73 11.36 -16.01
C LYS A 2 -30.70 10.83 -14.99
N LYS A 3 -30.48 9.51 -14.88
CA LYS A 3 -29.49 8.91 -13.94
C LYS A 3 -28.04 9.04 -14.39
N ILE A 4 -27.79 9.17 -15.70
CA ILE A 4 -26.44 9.36 -16.27
C ILE A 4 -25.96 10.79 -16.08
N ILE A 5 -26.87 11.77 -16.09
CA ILE A 5 -26.54 13.20 -15.92
C ILE A 5 -26.10 13.50 -14.48
N ILE A 6 -26.64 12.79 -13.47
CA ILE A 6 -26.26 12.99 -12.06
C ILE A 6 -24.86 12.41 -11.80
N PHE A 7 -24.45 11.35 -12.48
CA PHE A 7 -23.11 10.77 -12.36
C PHE A 7 -22.03 11.67 -13.00
N SER A 8 -22.35 12.35 -14.12
CA SER A 8 -21.40 13.28 -14.76
C SER A 8 -21.23 14.60 -14.00
N LEU A 9 -22.22 15.06 -13.22
CA LEU A 9 -22.09 16.27 -12.39
C LEU A 9 -21.21 16.05 -11.14
N PHE A 10 -21.09 14.82 -10.65
CA PHE A 10 -20.20 14.51 -9.51
C PHE A 10 -18.72 14.42 -9.91
N LEU A 11 -18.42 14.22 -11.20
CA LEU A 11 -17.04 14.10 -11.70
C LEU A 11 -16.40 15.47 -12.02
N SER A 12 -17.19 16.53 -12.13
CA SER A 12 -16.69 17.86 -12.51
C SER A 12 -16.23 18.76 -11.35
N GLY A 13 -16.31 18.26 -10.10
CA GLY A 13 -16.01 19.05 -8.90
C GLY A 13 -14.61 18.85 -8.30
N ILE A 14 -13.76 17.97 -8.84
CA ILE A 14 -12.45 17.67 -8.25
C ILE A 14 -11.34 18.15 -9.18
N VAL A 15 -11.29 19.43 -9.49
CA VAL A 15 -10.06 20.06 -9.98
C VAL A 15 -9.33 20.64 -8.76
N SER A 16 -8.73 19.79 -7.96
CA SER A 16 -7.76 20.22 -6.98
C SER A 16 -6.45 20.46 -7.72
N TYR A 17 -6.00 21.70 -7.81
CA TYR A 17 -4.62 22.02 -8.18
C TYR A 17 -3.71 21.40 -7.12
N ALA A 18 -3.18 20.22 -7.39
CA ALA A 18 -2.13 19.63 -6.58
C ALA A 18 -0.87 20.46 -6.79
N GLN A 19 -0.61 21.39 -5.87
CA GLN A 19 0.70 21.96 -5.75
C GLN A 19 1.71 20.81 -5.53
N THR A 20 2.82 20.84 -6.26
CA THR A 20 3.99 20.01 -6.01
C THR A 20 4.61 20.43 -4.67
N GLY A 21 4.00 20.01 -3.58
CA GLY A 21 4.41 20.25 -2.22
C GLY A 21 4.21 18.96 -1.43
N THR A 22 5.11 18.70 -0.53
CA THR A 22 5.18 17.54 0.35
C THR A 22 3.81 17.21 0.94
N ASN A 23 3.27 16.04 0.57
CA ASN A 23 2.11 15.49 1.26
C ASN A 23 2.51 15.14 2.69
N VAL A 24 1.65 15.45 3.64
CA VAL A 24 1.79 15.01 5.02
C VAL A 24 1.48 13.50 5.12
N TYR A 25 2.05 12.80 6.09
CA TYR A 25 1.85 11.37 6.37
C TYR A 25 2.25 10.42 5.22
N PRO A 26 3.45 10.52 4.65
CA PRO A 26 3.90 9.67 3.54
C PRO A 26 3.90 8.18 3.91
N PHE A 27 3.95 7.82 5.20
CA PHE A 27 3.89 6.44 5.69
C PHE A 27 2.60 5.70 5.29
N LEU A 28 1.54 6.41 4.93
CA LEU A 28 0.30 5.81 4.42
C LEU A 28 0.47 5.09 3.08
N ASN A 29 1.53 5.40 2.32
CA ASN A 29 1.85 4.76 1.04
C ASN A 29 2.93 3.67 1.14
N ILE A 30 3.46 3.39 2.35
CA ILE A 30 4.37 2.26 2.56
C ILE A 30 3.59 0.93 2.37
N PRO A 31 4.19 -0.11 1.74
CA PRO A 31 3.55 -1.41 1.59
C PRO A 31 3.08 -1.98 2.93
N VAL A 32 1.82 -2.39 2.99
CA VAL A 32 1.17 -2.83 4.24
C VAL A 32 1.59 -4.22 4.70
N SER A 33 2.21 -5.02 3.83
CA SER A 33 2.68 -6.37 4.16
C SER A 33 3.95 -6.74 3.41
N ALA A 34 4.68 -7.72 3.96
CA ALA A 34 5.85 -8.31 3.31
C ALA A 34 5.47 -8.87 1.92
N ARG A 35 4.30 -9.47 1.77
CA ARG A 35 3.82 -9.98 0.48
C ARG A 35 3.62 -8.85 -0.53
N GLN A 36 2.99 -7.75 -0.14
CA GLN A 36 2.83 -6.58 -1.02
C GLN A 36 4.19 -5.98 -1.41
N ALA A 37 5.08 -5.84 -0.44
CA ALA A 37 6.43 -5.30 -0.66
C ALA A 37 7.23 -6.14 -1.66
N ALA A 38 7.18 -7.48 -1.55
CA ALA A 38 7.85 -8.40 -2.46
C ALA A 38 7.32 -8.36 -3.90
N LEU A 39 6.09 -7.91 -4.10
CA LEU A 39 5.41 -7.83 -5.41
C LEU A 39 5.44 -6.42 -6.03
N GLY A 40 6.43 -5.58 -5.69
CA GLY A 40 6.59 -4.22 -6.23
C GLY A 40 6.04 -3.11 -5.33
N GLY A 41 5.25 -3.43 -4.30
CA GLY A 41 4.82 -2.50 -3.26
C GLY A 41 3.45 -1.86 -3.44
N ASP A 42 2.89 -1.81 -4.64
CA ASP A 42 1.63 -1.11 -4.92
C ASP A 42 0.44 -2.03 -5.24
N VAL A 43 0.56 -3.32 -4.95
CA VAL A 43 -0.48 -4.32 -5.28
C VAL A 43 -1.78 -4.05 -4.52
N ILE A 44 -2.90 -3.99 -5.27
CA ILE A 44 -4.26 -3.72 -4.76
C ILE A 44 -5.32 -4.67 -5.33
N SER A 45 -4.91 -5.77 -5.98
CA SER A 45 -5.79 -6.70 -6.70
C SER A 45 -5.55 -8.17 -6.34
N ILE A 46 -4.96 -8.46 -5.19
CA ILE A 46 -4.89 -9.81 -4.64
C ILE A 46 -6.05 -10.00 -3.66
N ARG A 47 -6.92 -10.98 -3.95
CA ARG A 47 -8.12 -11.28 -3.17
C ARG A 47 -8.08 -12.73 -2.70
N ASP A 48 -7.56 -12.93 -1.52
CA ASP A 48 -7.45 -14.24 -0.86
C ASP A 48 -7.54 -14.06 0.67
N HIS A 49 -6.95 -14.97 1.44
CA HIS A 49 -6.95 -14.95 2.90
C HIS A 49 -6.06 -13.86 3.53
N ASP A 50 -5.26 -13.13 2.76
CA ASP A 50 -4.35 -12.10 3.31
C ASP A 50 -5.10 -10.79 3.58
N VAL A 51 -5.55 -10.64 4.82
CA VAL A 51 -6.32 -9.48 5.28
C VAL A 51 -5.54 -8.16 5.21
N SER A 52 -4.21 -8.19 5.16
CA SER A 52 -3.41 -6.95 5.11
C SER A 52 -3.68 -6.10 3.87
N PHE A 53 -4.03 -6.71 2.73
CA PHE A 53 -4.40 -5.95 1.53
C PHE A 53 -5.64 -5.07 1.71
N ALA A 54 -6.55 -5.44 2.63
CA ALA A 54 -7.75 -4.66 2.92
C ALA A 54 -7.45 -3.30 3.58
N ILE A 55 -6.25 -3.12 4.16
CA ILE A 55 -5.79 -1.82 4.69
C ILE A 55 -5.75 -0.76 3.58
N ALA A 56 -5.27 -1.15 2.40
CA ALA A 56 -5.16 -0.27 1.24
C ALA A 56 -6.44 -0.27 0.37
N ASN A 57 -7.05 -1.45 0.20
CA ASN A 57 -8.25 -1.66 -0.61
C ASN A 57 -9.28 -2.52 0.13
N PRO A 58 -10.24 -1.93 0.85
CA PRO A 58 -11.24 -2.69 1.60
C PRO A 58 -12.12 -3.60 0.73
N SER A 59 -12.29 -3.32 -0.58
CA SER A 59 -13.08 -4.17 -1.48
C SER A 59 -12.45 -5.55 -1.78
N LEU A 60 -11.22 -5.80 -1.30
CA LEU A 60 -10.57 -7.11 -1.38
C LEU A 60 -11.02 -8.08 -0.28
N LEU A 61 -11.71 -7.59 0.75
CA LEU A 61 -12.27 -8.45 1.79
C LEU A 61 -13.17 -9.51 1.17
N ASN A 62 -13.09 -10.72 1.71
CA ASN A 62 -13.82 -11.89 1.24
C ASN A 62 -13.95 -12.92 2.37
N ARG A 63 -14.68 -14.01 2.16
CA ARG A 63 -14.88 -15.05 3.17
C ARG A 63 -13.59 -15.73 3.61
N ASP A 64 -12.60 -15.84 2.71
CA ASP A 64 -11.30 -16.45 3.06
C ASP A 64 -10.49 -15.57 4.04
N SER A 65 -10.88 -14.29 4.18
CA SER A 65 -10.30 -13.39 5.19
C SER A 65 -10.98 -13.45 6.55
N ASP A 66 -12.06 -14.26 6.74
CA ASP A 66 -12.74 -14.38 8.04
C ASP A 66 -11.77 -14.88 9.11
N LYS A 67 -11.77 -14.20 10.26
CA LYS A 67 -10.92 -14.51 11.43
C LYS A 67 -9.43 -14.56 11.12
N GLN A 68 -8.99 -13.95 10.03
CA GLN A 68 -7.57 -13.79 9.72
C GLN A 68 -7.00 -12.60 10.50
N LEU A 69 -5.89 -12.85 11.18
CA LEU A 69 -5.05 -11.85 11.82
C LEU A 69 -3.74 -11.76 11.06
N SER A 70 -3.33 -10.56 10.66
CA SER A 70 -2.02 -10.31 10.03
C SER A 70 -1.23 -9.27 10.82
N VAL A 71 0.04 -9.55 11.06
CA VAL A 71 1.00 -8.65 11.69
C VAL A 71 2.22 -8.56 10.80
N ASN A 72 2.64 -7.35 10.43
CA ASN A 72 3.82 -7.12 9.62
C ASN A 72 4.74 -6.12 10.30
N ALA A 73 6.05 -6.32 10.15
CA ALA A 73 7.08 -5.43 10.64
C ALA A 73 8.20 -5.26 9.62
N ALA A 74 8.71 -4.06 9.48
CA ALA A 74 9.83 -3.72 8.59
C ALA A 74 10.89 -2.91 9.34
N ALA A 75 12.15 -3.29 9.15
CA ALA A 75 13.27 -2.40 9.33
C ALA A 75 13.35 -1.52 8.08
N TYR A 76 12.99 -0.24 8.26
CA TYR A 76 12.87 0.71 7.17
C TYR A 76 14.14 1.57 7.05
N LEU A 77 14.14 2.59 6.20
CA LEU A 77 15.30 3.44 5.93
C LEU A 77 15.70 4.25 7.18
N ALA A 78 17.00 4.55 7.32
CA ALA A 78 17.54 5.43 8.38
C ALA A 78 17.07 5.06 9.79
N ASP A 79 17.21 3.77 10.17
CA ASP A 79 16.80 3.23 11.48
C ASP A 79 15.30 3.34 11.82
N SER A 80 14.49 3.76 10.85
CA SER A 80 13.05 3.80 11.01
C SER A 80 12.46 2.39 11.10
N LYS A 81 11.35 2.25 11.82
CA LYS A 81 10.62 0.98 11.98
C LYS A 81 9.17 1.18 11.59
N TYR A 82 8.66 0.29 10.77
CA TYR A 82 7.29 0.31 10.31
C TYR A 82 6.58 -1.00 10.67
N GLY A 83 5.31 -0.91 11.06
CA GLY A 83 4.50 -2.09 11.35
C GLY A 83 3.04 -1.89 11.03
N THR A 84 2.36 -2.99 10.74
CA THR A 84 0.92 -3.05 10.52
C THR A 84 0.29 -4.22 11.23
N VAL A 85 -0.96 -4.07 11.62
CA VAL A 85 -1.81 -5.14 12.09
C VAL A 85 -3.18 -5.01 11.43
N ALA A 86 -3.79 -6.13 11.04
CA ALA A 86 -5.13 -6.17 10.50
C ALA A 86 -5.85 -7.44 10.95
N TYR A 87 -7.14 -7.33 11.22
CA TYR A 87 -8.04 -8.43 11.52
C TYR A 87 -9.34 -8.25 10.75
N ALA A 88 -9.88 -9.33 10.19
CA ALA A 88 -11.14 -9.30 9.46
C ALA A 88 -12.18 -10.28 10.02
N ARG A 89 -13.44 -9.93 9.78
CA ARG A 89 -14.59 -10.71 10.12
C ARG A 89 -15.60 -10.74 8.99
N ASP A 90 -16.10 -11.93 8.68
CA ASP A 90 -17.29 -12.14 7.83
C ASP A 90 -18.55 -12.13 8.72
N PHE A 91 -19.57 -11.40 8.29
CA PHE A 91 -20.87 -11.30 8.94
C PHE A 91 -21.98 -11.97 8.12
N ASP A 92 -21.60 -12.86 7.21
CA ASP A 92 -22.46 -13.54 6.25
C ASP A 92 -23.15 -12.60 5.23
N ASN A 93 -23.88 -13.18 4.29
CA ASN A 93 -24.63 -12.48 3.24
C ASN A 93 -23.80 -11.42 2.45
N GLY A 94 -22.48 -11.62 2.36
CA GLY A 94 -21.57 -10.74 1.64
C GLY A 94 -21.08 -9.53 2.43
N HIS A 95 -21.36 -9.45 3.73
CA HIS A 95 -20.95 -8.36 4.61
C HIS A 95 -19.68 -8.71 5.36
N MET A 96 -18.61 -7.92 5.19
CA MET A 96 -17.32 -8.15 5.80
C MET A 96 -16.77 -6.86 6.39
N ALA A 97 -16.04 -6.96 7.49
CA ALA A 97 -15.38 -5.81 8.10
C ALA A 97 -13.94 -6.14 8.50
N THR A 98 -13.12 -5.11 8.62
CA THR A 98 -11.75 -5.19 9.12
C THR A 98 -11.47 -4.04 10.08
N VAL A 99 -10.58 -4.32 11.03
CA VAL A 99 -9.93 -3.29 11.85
C VAL A 99 -8.44 -3.40 11.62
N ASN A 100 -7.75 -2.26 11.61
CA ASN A 100 -6.32 -2.25 11.34
C ASN A 100 -5.62 -1.09 12.05
N ALA A 101 -4.31 -1.24 12.20
CA ALA A 101 -3.44 -0.16 12.64
C ALA A 101 -2.13 -0.19 11.85
N ARG A 102 -1.54 0.99 11.67
CA ARG A 102 -0.20 1.23 11.11
C ARG A 102 0.60 2.09 12.06
N TYR A 103 1.85 1.77 12.22
CA TYR A 103 2.79 2.50 13.06
C TYR A 103 4.10 2.72 12.33
N MET A 104 4.62 3.95 12.39
CA MET A 104 5.95 4.32 11.91
C MET A 104 6.71 5.02 13.02
N SER A 105 7.90 4.56 13.31
CA SER A 105 8.88 5.24 14.17
C SER A 105 10.05 5.68 13.31
N TYR A 106 10.45 6.92 13.41
CA TYR A 106 11.60 7.48 12.68
C TYR A 106 12.91 7.38 13.46
N GLY A 107 12.91 6.66 14.61
CA GLY A 107 14.08 6.54 15.45
C GLY A 107 14.37 7.82 16.25
N SER A 108 15.64 7.98 16.63
CA SER A 108 16.17 9.16 17.30
C SER A 108 16.85 10.05 16.25
N ILE A 109 16.47 11.31 16.20
CA ILE A 109 16.96 12.27 15.20
C ILE A 109 17.82 13.31 15.94
N PRO A 110 19.09 13.50 15.56
CA PRO A 110 19.94 14.53 16.15
C PRO A 110 19.31 15.91 16.00
N ARG A 111 19.31 16.68 17.07
CA ARG A 111 18.94 18.09 17.07
C ARG A 111 20.20 18.91 16.85
N THR A 112 20.23 19.70 15.78
CA THR A 112 21.32 20.61 15.48
C THR A 112 20.88 22.05 15.68
N ASP A 113 21.79 22.89 16.16
CA ASP A 113 21.61 24.35 16.20
C ASP A 113 21.95 25.02 14.86
N GLU A 114 21.78 26.32 14.77
CA GLU A 114 22.08 27.11 13.55
C GLU A 114 23.56 27.04 13.13
N SER A 115 24.47 26.68 14.03
CA SER A 115 25.89 26.47 13.76
C SER A 115 26.22 25.04 13.28
N GLY A 116 25.23 24.16 13.25
CA GLY A 116 25.40 22.74 12.93
C GLY A 116 25.90 21.88 14.08
N SER A 117 26.00 22.43 15.29
CA SER A 117 26.41 21.68 16.49
C SER A 117 25.24 20.85 17.01
N GLU A 118 25.51 19.59 17.34
CA GLU A 118 24.48 18.69 17.91
C GLU A 118 24.13 19.13 19.35
N ASN A 119 22.83 19.33 19.59
CA ASN A 119 22.26 19.70 20.89
C ASN A 119 21.08 18.80 21.28
N GLY A 120 21.39 17.54 21.58
CA GLY A 120 20.42 16.53 21.98
C GLY A 120 19.75 15.79 20.82
N GLU A 121 18.66 15.11 21.13
CA GLU A 121 17.91 14.30 20.17
C GLU A 121 16.40 14.53 20.34
N PHE A 122 15.64 14.27 19.28
CA PHE A 122 14.19 14.21 19.31
C PHE A 122 13.67 12.96 18.61
N LYS A 123 12.42 12.60 18.87
CA LYS A 123 11.74 11.45 18.25
C LYS A 123 10.58 11.91 17.39
N ALA A 124 10.34 11.15 16.33
CA ALA A 124 9.16 11.31 15.49
C ALA A 124 8.45 9.96 15.29
N SER A 125 7.12 10.00 15.22
CA SER A 125 6.30 8.80 14.99
C SER A 125 4.95 9.15 14.40
N ASP A 126 4.44 8.23 13.56
CA ASP A 126 3.11 8.28 12.98
C ASP A 126 2.32 7.04 13.36
N VAL A 127 1.03 7.23 13.62
CA VAL A 127 0.06 6.17 13.89
C VAL A 127 -1.17 6.39 13.04
N ALA A 128 -1.70 5.33 12.44
CA ALA A 128 -3.03 5.33 11.83
C ALA A 128 -3.82 4.14 12.36
N ILE A 129 -5.02 4.39 12.88
CA ILE A 129 -5.97 3.35 13.29
C ILE A 129 -7.15 3.43 12.36
N GLY A 130 -7.57 2.30 11.80
CA GLY A 130 -8.60 2.27 10.79
C GLY A 130 -9.60 1.13 10.96
N ALA A 131 -10.75 1.34 10.33
CA ALA A 131 -11.76 0.32 10.10
C ALA A 131 -12.19 0.33 8.64
N GLY A 132 -12.47 -0.84 8.11
CA GLY A 132 -12.94 -1.02 6.74
C GLY A 132 -14.16 -1.93 6.72
N TYR A 133 -14.98 -1.75 5.69
CA TYR A 133 -16.16 -2.56 5.44
C TYR A 133 -16.26 -2.83 3.93
N ALA A 134 -16.70 -4.04 3.59
CA ALA A 134 -16.98 -4.43 2.23
C ALA A 134 -18.32 -5.15 2.13
N TYR A 135 -18.95 -4.99 0.98
CA TYR A 135 -20.18 -5.66 0.62
C TYR A 135 -20.05 -6.31 -0.76
N GLN A 136 -20.15 -7.62 -0.80
CA GLN A 136 -20.24 -8.39 -2.03
C GLN A 136 -21.69 -8.39 -2.51
N PHE A 137 -22.03 -7.48 -3.44
CA PHE A 137 -23.39 -7.26 -3.92
C PHE A 137 -23.79 -8.18 -5.08
N GLU A 138 -22.80 -8.75 -5.78
CA GLU A 138 -22.95 -9.80 -6.78
C GLU A 138 -21.86 -10.86 -6.58
N GLU A 139 -21.99 -12.01 -7.24
CA GLU A 139 -21.04 -13.12 -7.09
C GLU A 139 -19.59 -12.71 -7.38
N ASP A 140 -19.40 -11.87 -8.41
CA ASP A 140 -18.10 -11.42 -8.90
C ASP A 140 -17.75 -9.99 -8.47
N TRP A 141 -18.64 -9.25 -7.80
CA TRP A 141 -18.43 -7.84 -7.51
C TRP A 141 -18.49 -7.51 -6.02
N THR A 142 -17.49 -6.80 -5.55
CA THR A 142 -17.40 -6.31 -4.16
C THR A 142 -17.08 -4.83 -4.16
N ILE A 143 -17.84 -4.03 -3.40
CA ILE A 143 -17.49 -2.66 -3.07
C ILE A 143 -16.96 -2.60 -1.64
N GLY A 144 -16.09 -1.65 -1.34
CA GLY A 144 -15.55 -1.50 0.01
C GLY A 144 -15.15 -0.06 0.31
N GLY A 145 -15.26 0.29 1.57
CA GLY A 145 -14.84 1.58 2.09
C GLY A 145 -14.16 1.44 3.44
N GLY A 146 -13.30 2.37 3.77
CA GLY A 146 -12.59 2.40 5.05
C GLY A 146 -12.31 3.82 5.49
N ILE A 147 -12.14 4.00 6.78
CA ILE A 147 -11.77 5.26 7.42
C ILE A 147 -10.58 5.04 8.33
N ASN A 148 -9.66 6.00 8.36
CA ASN A 148 -8.51 5.98 9.24
C ASN A 148 -8.44 7.29 10.03
N PHE A 149 -8.15 7.20 11.32
CA PHE A 149 -7.71 8.32 12.13
C PHE A 149 -6.19 8.27 12.24
N ILE A 150 -5.55 9.40 11.93
CA ILE A 150 -4.10 9.52 11.84
C ILE A 150 -3.64 10.51 12.89
N THR A 151 -2.58 10.18 13.61
CA THR A 151 -1.86 11.10 14.48
C THR A 151 -0.36 11.00 14.20
N SER A 152 0.28 12.13 14.16
CA SER A 152 1.73 12.28 13.98
C SER A 152 2.31 13.17 15.06
N LYS A 153 3.45 12.77 15.57
CA LYS A 153 4.22 13.52 16.56
C LYS A 153 5.65 13.69 16.08
N ILE A 154 6.13 14.94 16.07
CA ILE A 154 7.52 15.29 15.75
C ILE A 154 7.98 16.20 16.88
N ASP A 155 8.89 15.73 17.73
CA ASP A 155 9.33 16.45 18.94
C ASP A 155 8.13 16.86 19.82
N ASN A 156 7.89 18.16 19.98
CA ASN A 156 6.78 18.74 20.73
C ASN A 156 5.55 19.07 19.84
N TYR A 157 5.66 18.90 18.54
CA TYR A 157 4.59 19.20 17.58
C TYR A 157 3.73 17.97 17.34
N THR A 158 2.42 18.18 17.23
CA THR A 158 1.46 17.13 16.94
C THR A 158 0.55 17.54 15.78
N SER A 159 0.25 16.60 14.92
CA SER A 159 -0.70 16.75 13.84
C SER A 159 -1.69 15.59 13.85
N SER A 160 -2.92 15.79 13.36
CA SER A 160 -3.91 14.73 13.23
C SER A 160 -4.75 14.91 11.97
N ALA A 161 -5.26 13.80 11.44
CA ALA A 161 -6.08 13.80 10.23
C ALA A 161 -7.10 12.65 10.24
N VAL A 162 -8.07 12.77 9.36
CA VAL A 162 -8.96 11.68 8.96
C VAL A 162 -8.75 11.42 7.48
N SER A 163 -8.60 10.13 7.12
CA SER A 163 -8.55 9.72 5.72
C SER A 163 -9.51 8.57 5.43
N GLY A 164 -9.92 8.44 4.17
CA GLY A 164 -10.75 7.35 3.69
C GLY A 164 -10.09 6.61 2.53
N ASN A 165 -10.52 5.35 2.36
CA ASN A 165 -10.26 4.54 1.18
C ASN A 165 -11.60 4.04 0.64
N ALA A 166 -11.78 4.00 -0.68
CA ALA A 166 -12.96 3.44 -1.32
C ALA A 166 -12.56 2.67 -2.56
N GLY A 167 -13.09 1.47 -2.74
CA GLY A 167 -12.70 0.61 -3.84
C GLY A 167 -13.86 -0.23 -4.36
N ILE A 168 -13.68 -0.72 -5.58
CA ILE A 168 -14.51 -1.73 -6.22
C ILE A 168 -13.61 -2.80 -6.81
N THR A 169 -13.98 -4.05 -6.60
CA THR A 169 -13.24 -5.22 -7.10
C THR A 169 -14.16 -6.14 -7.88
N TYR A 170 -13.73 -6.50 -9.07
CA TYR A 170 -14.27 -7.59 -9.87
C TYR A 170 -13.39 -8.83 -9.70
N HIS A 171 -13.99 -9.97 -9.38
CA HIS A 171 -13.29 -11.23 -9.17
C HIS A 171 -13.91 -12.37 -9.97
N ASN A 172 -13.25 -12.78 -11.04
CA ASN A 172 -13.68 -13.93 -11.85
C ASN A 172 -13.01 -15.22 -11.37
N LYS A 173 -13.73 -16.03 -10.60
CA LYS A 173 -13.24 -17.32 -10.06
C LYS A 173 -12.86 -18.31 -11.15
N LYS A 174 -13.63 -18.37 -12.27
CA LYS A 174 -13.37 -19.30 -13.37
C LYS A 174 -12.05 -19.03 -14.07
N ASN A 175 -11.71 -17.77 -14.25
CA ASN A 175 -10.47 -17.34 -14.91
C ASN A 175 -9.34 -17.06 -13.92
N LYS A 176 -9.65 -17.08 -12.60
CA LYS A 176 -8.72 -16.69 -11.53
C LYS A 176 -8.14 -15.28 -11.77
N GLU A 177 -9.04 -14.34 -12.05
CA GLU A 177 -8.71 -12.94 -12.34
C GLU A 177 -9.32 -12.03 -11.30
N VAL A 178 -8.59 -10.98 -10.93
CA VAL A 178 -9.06 -9.91 -10.06
C VAL A 178 -8.70 -8.57 -10.70
N LEU A 179 -9.70 -7.71 -10.85
CA LEU A 179 -9.52 -6.32 -11.28
C LEU A 179 -10.05 -5.41 -10.18
N SER A 180 -9.26 -4.44 -9.76
CA SER A 180 -9.64 -3.52 -8.69
C SER A 180 -9.36 -2.07 -9.11
N LEU A 181 -10.26 -1.17 -8.72
CA LEU A 181 -10.08 0.27 -8.74
C LEU A 181 -10.22 0.76 -7.31
N VAL A 182 -9.27 1.57 -6.83
CA VAL A 182 -9.31 2.13 -5.48
C VAL A 182 -8.88 3.59 -5.45
N MET A 183 -9.60 4.40 -4.70
CA MET A 183 -9.19 5.73 -4.24
C MET A 183 -8.70 5.61 -2.80
N ARG A 184 -7.49 6.08 -2.53
CA ARG A 184 -6.83 5.92 -1.23
C ARG A 184 -6.48 7.25 -0.62
N ASN A 185 -6.50 7.29 0.70
CA ASN A 185 -6.03 8.41 1.52
C ASN A 185 -6.72 9.75 1.18
N PHE A 186 -7.97 9.74 0.68
CA PHE A 186 -8.74 10.99 0.54
C PHE A 186 -9.16 11.48 1.93
N GLY A 187 -9.02 12.77 2.19
CA GLY A 187 -9.31 13.31 3.51
C GLY A 187 -8.61 14.65 3.78
N PHE A 188 -8.52 15.00 5.04
CA PHE A 188 -7.98 16.29 5.46
C PHE A 188 -7.36 16.24 6.86
N GLN A 189 -6.43 17.17 7.12
CA GLN A 189 -5.91 17.40 8.46
C GLN A 189 -6.95 18.06 9.35
N LEU A 190 -7.12 17.52 10.55
CA LEU A 190 -7.88 18.13 11.66
C LEU A 190 -7.02 19.17 12.37
N LYS A 191 -5.77 18.81 12.66
CA LYS A 191 -4.76 19.64 13.30
C LYS A 191 -3.45 19.57 12.52
N SER A 192 -2.90 20.70 12.11
CA SER A 192 -1.58 20.81 11.48
C SER A 192 -0.47 21.03 12.51
N PHE A 193 0.80 20.81 12.11
CA PHE A 193 1.95 21.01 13.01
C PHE A 193 2.18 22.48 13.36
N ASN A 194 1.97 23.40 12.41
CA ASN A 194 2.37 24.81 12.50
C ASN A 194 1.25 25.81 12.10
N GLY A 195 -0.01 25.36 12.09
CA GLY A 195 -1.14 26.17 11.64
C GLY A 195 -1.44 26.12 10.15
N THR A 196 -0.51 25.69 9.29
CA THR A 196 -0.73 25.51 7.87
C THR A 196 -1.16 24.07 7.57
N ARG A 197 -2.31 23.90 6.89
CA ARG A 197 -2.79 22.58 6.49
C ARG A 197 -2.08 22.11 5.23
N GLU A 198 -1.73 20.84 5.21
CA GLU A 198 -1.08 20.14 4.11
C GLU A 198 -2.01 19.05 3.56
N ASN A 199 -1.82 18.67 2.30
CA ASN A 199 -2.62 17.65 1.67
C ASN A 199 -2.21 16.24 2.12
N LEU A 200 -3.18 15.34 2.24
CA LEU A 200 -2.93 13.91 2.40
C LEU A 200 -2.41 13.31 1.09
N PRO A 201 -1.71 12.17 1.15
CA PRO A 201 -1.15 11.50 -0.04
C PRO A 201 -2.24 10.74 -0.81
N PHE A 202 -3.20 11.47 -1.36
CA PHE A 202 -4.32 10.95 -2.15
C PHE A 202 -3.81 10.21 -3.39
N ARG A 203 -4.38 9.02 -3.64
CA ARG A 203 -4.04 8.20 -4.80
C ARG A 203 -5.28 7.56 -5.42
N VAL A 204 -5.24 7.40 -6.74
CA VAL A 204 -6.15 6.57 -7.51
C VAL A 204 -5.34 5.49 -8.19
N ASP A 205 -5.63 4.23 -7.88
CA ASP A 205 -4.87 3.08 -8.37
C ASP A 205 -5.81 2.07 -9.03
N VAL A 206 -5.34 1.42 -10.11
CA VAL A 206 -6.00 0.30 -10.79
C VAL A 206 -5.07 -0.89 -10.76
N GLY A 207 -5.54 -2.03 -10.28
CA GLY A 207 -4.76 -3.26 -10.20
C GLY A 207 -5.43 -4.41 -10.93
N TYR A 208 -4.62 -5.24 -11.58
CA TYR A 208 -5.04 -6.48 -12.21
C TYR A 208 -4.14 -7.62 -11.78
N THR A 209 -4.73 -8.72 -11.35
CA THR A 209 -4.02 -9.94 -10.99
C THR A 209 -4.66 -11.13 -11.68
N ARG A 210 -3.83 -12.03 -12.22
CA ARG A 210 -4.28 -13.27 -12.84
C ARG A 210 -3.36 -14.42 -12.45
N ILE A 211 -3.97 -15.55 -12.04
CA ILE A 211 -3.26 -16.82 -11.89
C ILE A 211 -3.36 -17.59 -13.21
N LEU A 212 -2.22 -17.91 -13.79
CA LEU A 212 -2.15 -18.63 -15.08
C LEU A 212 -2.56 -20.10 -14.89
N LYS A 213 -3.36 -20.63 -15.83
CA LYS A 213 -3.86 -22.02 -15.75
C LYS A 213 -2.79 -23.05 -16.11
N ALA A 214 -1.88 -22.71 -17.02
CA ALA A 214 -0.88 -23.63 -17.55
C ALA A 214 0.34 -23.79 -16.63
N ILE A 215 0.67 -22.79 -15.86
CA ILE A 215 1.81 -22.76 -14.93
C ILE A 215 1.37 -22.17 -13.60
N PRO A 216 1.93 -22.61 -12.46
CA PRO A 216 1.57 -22.11 -11.13
C PRO A 216 2.16 -20.71 -10.87
N LEU A 217 1.77 -19.74 -11.66
CA LEU A 217 2.28 -18.37 -11.65
C LEU A 217 1.10 -17.39 -11.59
N ALA A 218 1.11 -16.51 -10.60
CA ALA A 218 0.28 -15.32 -10.57
C ALA A 218 1.09 -14.11 -11.05
N ILE A 219 0.48 -13.31 -11.92
CA ILE A 219 1.04 -12.03 -12.39
C ILE A 219 0.11 -10.93 -11.90
N THR A 220 0.68 -9.89 -11.32
CA THR A 220 -0.03 -8.69 -10.91
C THR A 220 0.58 -7.47 -11.57
N VAL A 221 -0.27 -6.57 -12.03
CA VAL A 221 0.11 -5.26 -12.58
C VAL A 221 -0.73 -4.21 -11.90
N THR A 222 -0.10 -3.15 -11.42
CA THR A 222 -0.80 -2.01 -10.83
C THR A 222 -0.38 -0.74 -11.54
N ALA A 223 -1.37 0.01 -12.03
CA ALA A 223 -1.21 1.38 -12.46
C ALA A 223 -1.59 2.28 -11.27
N HIS A 224 -0.65 3.05 -10.77
CA HIS A 224 -0.80 3.83 -9.54
C HIS A 224 -0.63 5.32 -9.77
N ASP A 225 -1.10 6.14 -8.81
CA ASP A 225 -1.05 7.60 -8.84
C ASP A 225 -1.76 8.23 -10.06
N LEU A 226 -2.86 7.60 -10.54
CA LEU A 226 -3.57 8.01 -11.76
C LEU A 226 -4.28 9.37 -11.66
N GLN A 227 -4.39 9.95 -10.47
CA GLN A 227 -4.92 11.30 -10.24
C GLN A 227 -3.98 12.41 -10.73
N LYS A 228 -2.70 12.09 -10.96
CA LYS A 228 -1.70 13.03 -11.41
C LYS A 228 -0.85 12.38 -12.50
N PHE A 229 -0.79 12.97 -13.69
CA PHE A 229 -0.03 12.39 -14.80
C PHE A 229 1.49 12.51 -14.60
N ASP A 230 1.98 13.63 -14.10
CA ASP A 230 3.41 13.86 -13.90
C ASP A 230 3.81 13.55 -12.45
N ILE A 231 4.26 12.32 -12.23
CA ILE A 231 4.77 11.83 -10.94
C ILE A 231 6.29 11.60 -10.96
N SER A 232 6.92 11.79 -12.10
CA SER A 232 8.35 11.60 -12.31
C SER A 232 9.16 12.84 -11.90
N SER A 233 10.45 12.65 -11.65
CA SER A 233 11.40 13.76 -11.56
C SER A 233 11.49 14.47 -12.90
N GLU A 234 11.74 15.78 -12.90
CA GLU A 234 11.88 16.59 -14.12
C GLU A 234 13.06 16.12 -14.98
N TYR A 235 14.16 15.76 -14.33
CA TYR A 235 15.38 15.26 -14.97
C TYR A 235 15.73 13.86 -14.47
N ASN A 236 16.32 13.07 -15.36
CA ASN A 236 16.89 11.77 -15.00
C ASN A 236 18.27 11.97 -14.33
N VAL A 237 18.86 10.86 -13.84
CA VAL A 237 20.18 10.87 -13.17
C VAL A 237 21.33 11.39 -14.04
N ASN A 238 21.15 11.46 -15.36
CA ASN A 238 22.13 11.99 -16.30
C ASN A 238 21.84 13.46 -16.69
N GLY A 239 20.92 14.14 -16.00
CA GLY A 239 20.53 15.52 -16.27
C GLY A 239 19.71 15.72 -17.55
N GLN A 240 19.14 14.66 -18.13
CA GLN A 240 18.28 14.74 -19.30
C GLN A 240 16.81 14.83 -18.87
N GLU A 241 16.03 15.63 -19.58
CA GLU A 241 14.58 15.73 -19.35
C GLU A 241 13.88 14.36 -19.52
N VAL A 242 13.00 14.04 -18.60
CA VAL A 242 12.27 12.76 -18.60
C VAL A 242 11.21 12.77 -19.69
N ASN A 243 11.31 11.82 -20.63
CA ASN A 243 10.40 11.70 -21.76
C ASN A 243 9.05 11.13 -21.35
N PHE A 244 8.03 11.28 -22.22
CA PHE A 244 6.67 10.80 -22.03
C PHE A 244 6.59 9.29 -21.71
N GLY A 245 7.36 8.47 -22.41
CA GLY A 245 7.36 7.01 -22.21
C GLY A 245 7.80 6.62 -20.80
N ARG A 246 8.80 7.31 -20.24
CA ARG A 246 9.23 7.10 -18.87
C ARG A 246 8.20 7.61 -17.87
N LYS A 247 7.62 8.80 -18.06
CA LYS A 247 6.53 9.32 -17.22
C LYS A 247 5.37 8.34 -17.15
N LEU A 248 5.00 7.73 -18.28
CA LEU A 248 3.96 6.68 -18.32
C LEU A 248 4.41 5.42 -17.57
N ALA A 249 5.64 4.95 -17.78
CA ALA A 249 6.17 3.75 -17.13
C ALA A 249 6.23 3.89 -15.60
N ASP A 250 6.51 5.08 -15.08
CA ASP A 250 6.60 5.35 -13.64
C ASP A 250 5.27 5.14 -12.90
N HIS A 251 4.15 5.08 -13.60
CA HIS A 251 2.86 4.69 -13.03
C HIS A 251 2.71 3.19 -12.80
N PHE A 252 3.64 2.34 -13.26
CA PHE A 252 3.44 0.90 -13.20
C PHE A 252 4.33 0.22 -12.17
N SER A 253 3.72 -0.70 -11.43
CA SER A 253 4.41 -1.75 -10.70
C SER A 253 3.93 -3.12 -11.18
N ILE A 254 4.86 -4.08 -11.23
CA ILE A 254 4.61 -5.45 -11.70
C ILE A 254 5.12 -6.42 -10.65
N GLY A 255 4.33 -7.45 -10.36
CA GLY A 255 4.68 -8.54 -9.46
C GLY A 255 4.41 -9.90 -10.09
N ALA A 256 5.21 -10.88 -9.71
CA ALA A 256 5.05 -12.28 -10.06
C ALA A 256 5.18 -13.14 -8.80
N GLU A 257 4.20 -14.02 -8.58
CA GLU A 257 4.20 -14.98 -7.48
C GLU A 257 4.15 -16.40 -8.04
N LEU A 258 5.23 -17.16 -7.83
CA LEU A 258 5.33 -18.56 -8.22
C LEU A 258 4.75 -19.43 -7.10
N PHE A 259 3.94 -20.43 -7.48
CA PHE A 259 3.21 -21.32 -6.58
C PHE A 259 2.22 -20.62 -5.62
N PRO A 260 1.38 -19.68 -6.08
CA PRO A 260 0.54 -18.83 -5.20
C PRO A 260 -0.42 -19.65 -4.32
N GLU A 261 -0.85 -20.83 -4.79
CA GLU A 261 -1.81 -21.71 -4.09
C GLU A 261 -1.13 -22.83 -3.27
N LYS A 262 0.22 -22.86 -3.23
CA LYS A 262 0.98 -23.89 -2.51
C LYS A 262 1.45 -23.41 -1.13
N ALA A 263 1.95 -24.35 -0.34
CA ALA A 263 2.50 -24.06 0.99
C ALA A 263 3.75 -23.17 0.94
N PHE A 264 4.54 -23.28 -0.12
CA PHE A 264 5.71 -22.42 -0.37
C PHE A 264 5.53 -21.65 -1.66
N ASN A 265 5.83 -20.37 -1.63
CA ASN A 265 5.78 -19.50 -2.81
C ASN A 265 6.97 -18.53 -2.83
N ILE A 266 7.37 -18.15 -4.05
CA ILE A 266 8.45 -17.22 -4.33
C ILE A 266 7.86 -16.01 -5.06
N ARG A 267 8.35 -14.82 -4.75
CA ARG A 267 7.85 -13.56 -5.30
C ARG A 267 8.98 -12.72 -5.85
N LEU A 268 8.68 -12.07 -6.96
CA LEU A 268 9.52 -11.03 -7.55
C LEU A 268 8.63 -9.86 -7.93
N GLY A 269 9.14 -8.65 -7.75
CA GLY A 269 8.43 -7.43 -8.08
C GLY A 269 9.36 -6.35 -8.60
N TYR A 270 8.79 -5.45 -9.37
CA TYR A 270 9.46 -4.25 -9.88
C TYR A 270 8.53 -3.05 -9.81
N ASN A 271 9.02 -1.94 -9.29
CA ASN A 271 8.35 -0.66 -9.27
C ASN A 271 9.15 0.31 -10.14
N ALA A 272 8.56 0.73 -11.26
CA ALA A 272 9.27 1.52 -12.26
C ALA A 272 9.67 2.90 -11.72
N LYS A 273 8.77 3.58 -11.01
CA LYS A 273 9.06 4.88 -10.39
C LYS A 273 10.25 4.80 -9.45
N ARG A 274 10.22 3.85 -8.51
CA ARG A 274 11.33 3.62 -7.56
C ARG A 274 12.64 3.30 -8.28
N GLY A 275 12.58 2.46 -9.32
CA GLY A 275 13.74 2.11 -10.14
C GLY A 275 14.35 3.32 -10.84
N ASN A 276 13.53 4.25 -11.26
CA ASN A 276 13.92 5.43 -11.99
C ASN A 276 14.39 6.59 -11.10
N GLU A 277 13.68 6.86 -10.00
CA GLU A 277 13.99 7.98 -9.10
C GLU A 277 15.22 7.73 -8.23
N LEU A 278 15.46 6.46 -7.84
CA LEU A 278 16.57 6.09 -6.96
C LEU A 278 17.77 5.52 -7.72
N ALA A 279 17.83 5.74 -9.03
CA ALA A 279 18.97 5.41 -9.86
C ALA A 279 20.17 6.27 -9.48
N VAL A 280 21.40 5.74 -9.65
CA VAL A 280 22.66 6.46 -9.49
C VAL A 280 23.36 6.48 -10.83
N ALA A 281 23.87 7.66 -11.23
CA ALA A 281 24.63 7.81 -12.48
C ALA A 281 25.82 6.85 -12.51
N ASP A 282 26.10 6.29 -13.67
CA ASP A 282 27.23 5.41 -13.96
C ASP A 282 27.32 4.12 -13.11
N GLN A 283 26.25 3.75 -12.42
CA GLN A 283 26.17 2.51 -11.64
C GLN A 283 25.04 1.60 -12.12
N ARG A 284 25.27 0.27 -12.08
CA ARG A 284 24.16 -0.69 -12.27
C ARG A 284 23.14 -0.50 -11.16
N ASN A 285 21.96 -0.05 -11.55
CA ASN A 285 20.88 0.21 -10.63
C ASN A 285 19.90 -0.96 -10.57
N PHE A 286 19.75 -1.52 -9.36
CA PHE A 286 18.72 -2.52 -9.05
C PHE A 286 17.60 -1.93 -8.17
N SER A 287 17.55 -0.61 -8.01
CA SER A 287 16.46 0.07 -7.31
C SER A 287 15.13 -0.26 -7.98
N GLY A 288 14.08 -0.34 -7.19
CA GLY A 288 12.76 -0.76 -7.69
C GLY A 288 12.54 -2.26 -7.69
N LEU A 289 13.60 -3.10 -7.69
CA LEU A 289 13.45 -4.55 -7.54
C LEU A 289 13.07 -4.92 -6.12
N SER A 290 12.23 -5.92 -6.02
CA SER A 290 11.85 -6.57 -4.77
C SER A 290 11.73 -8.07 -4.97
N GLY A 291 11.95 -8.82 -3.92
CA GLY A 291 11.79 -10.26 -3.91
C GLY A 291 11.41 -10.77 -2.54
N GLY A 292 10.88 -11.96 -2.47
CA GLY A 292 10.48 -12.54 -1.21
C GLY A 292 9.96 -13.96 -1.35
N PHE A 293 9.58 -14.51 -0.22
CA PHE A 293 8.95 -15.83 -0.17
C PHE A 293 7.89 -15.88 0.91
N GLY A 294 7.00 -16.87 0.82
CA GLY A 294 5.99 -17.17 1.82
C GLY A 294 5.96 -18.67 2.13
N ILE A 295 5.71 -18.98 3.39
CA ILE A 295 5.56 -20.34 3.88
C ILE A 295 4.27 -20.45 4.66
N LYS A 296 3.36 -21.34 4.24
CA LYS A 296 2.10 -21.64 4.93
C LYS A 296 2.26 -22.92 5.77
N LEU A 297 2.06 -22.78 7.07
CA LEU A 297 2.17 -23.85 8.07
C LEU A 297 0.83 -24.00 8.80
N ARG A 298 -0.04 -24.91 8.36
CA ARG A 298 -1.39 -25.09 8.93
C ARG A 298 -2.15 -23.74 9.05
N ARG A 299 -2.22 -23.20 10.27
CA ARG A 299 -2.93 -21.93 10.58
C ARG A 299 -2.06 -20.68 10.43
N PHE A 300 -0.75 -20.84 10.25
CA PHE A 300 0.19 -19.73 10.15
C PHE A 300 0.71 -19.59 8.73
N ARG A 301 0.97 -18.37 8.36
CA ARG A 301 1.75 -18.02 7.19
C ARG A 301 2.83 -17.04 7.60
N ILE A 302 4.05 -17.30 7.17
CA ILE A 302 5.19 -16.41 7.35
C ILE A 302 5.61 -15.92 5.98
N ASP A 303 5.72 -14.61 5.83
CA ASP A 303 6.13 -13.93 4.61
C ASP A 303 7.38 -13.11 4.88
N TYR A 304 8.31 -13.13 3.95
CA TYR A 304 9.51 -12.31 3.95
C TYR A 304 9.62 -11.54 2.66
N ALA A 305 10.07 -10.29 2.74
CA ALA A 305 10.41 -9.45 1.59
C ALA A 305 11.74 -8.74 1.79
N HIS A 306 12.50 -8.67 0.71
CA HIS A 306 13.66 -7.83 0.54
C HIS A 306 13.38 -6.85 -0.60
N VAL A 307 13.43 -5.56 -0.29
CA VAL A 307 13.15 -4.48 -1.24
C VAL A 307 14.38 -3.60 -1.38
N ARG A 308 14.86 -3.47 -2.61
CA ARG A 308 15.98 -2.58 -2.89
C ARG A 308 15.49 -1.18 -3.18
N TYR A 309 15.73 -0.27 -2.24
CA TYR A 309 15.41 1.15 -2.40
C TYR A 309 16.53 1.90 -3.08
N HIS A 310 17.77 1.68 -2.66
CA HIS A 310 18.95 2.35 -3.18
C HIS A 310 20.14 1.40 -3.18
N ASN A 311 21.23 1.70 -3.88
CA ASN A 311 22.42 0.85 -3.90
C ASN A 311 23.00 0.59 -2.49
N SER A 312 22.81 1.53 -1.56
CA SER A 312 23.26 1.44 -0.16
C SER A 312 22.14 1.15 0.85
N SER A 313 20.87 1.06 0.44
CA SER A 313 19.77 0.96 1.38
C SER A 313 18.73 -0.06 0.93
N ASN A 314 18.50 -1.05 1.77
CA ASN A 314 17.51 -2.10 1.57
C ASN A 314 16.50 -2.09 2.71
N VAL A 315 15.28 -2.50 2.42
CA VAL A 315 14.22 -2.69 3.41
C VAL A 315 13.91 -4.18 3.49
N ASN A 316 13.93 -4.71 4.71
CA ASN A 316 13.50 -6.07 4.99
C ASN A 316 12.20 -6.02 5.77
N GLN A 317 11.21 -6.78 5.30
CA GLN A 317 9.90 -6.85 5.93
C GLN A 317 9.53 -8.30 6.20
N ILE A 318 8.98 -8.56 7.38
CA ILE A 318 8.48 -9.86 7.80
C ILE A 318 7.01 -9.71 8.12
N GLY A 319 6.20 -10.66 7.65
CA GLY A 319 4.78 -10.77 7.94
C GLY A 319 4.44 -12.12 8.58
N VAL A 320 3.53 -12.11 9.52
CA VAL A 320 2.93 -13.32 10.08
C VAL A 320 1.42 -13.17 10.00
N SER A 321 0.76 -14.11 9.35
CA SER A 321 -0.70 -14.19 9.33
C SER A 321 -1.16 -15.46 10.05
N MET A 322 -2.27 -15.39 10.74
CA MET A 322 -2.83 -16.48 11.53
C MET A 322 -4.33 -16.59 11.30
N ASP A 323 -4.78 -17.80 11.01
CA ASP A 323 -6.20 -18.17 11.00
C ASP A 323 -6.67 -18.49 12.42
N LEU A 324 -7.57 -17.63 12.93
CA LEU A 324 -8.17 -17.73 14.27
C LEU A 324 -9.49 -18.52 14.27
N SER A 325 -9.90 -19.12 13.13
CA SER A 325 -11.07 -19.99 13.12
C SER A 325 -10.87 -21.16 14.08
N SER A 326 -11.80 -21.29 15.03
CA SER A 326 -11.83 -22.46 15.91
C SER A 326 -12.29 -23.64 15.06
N HIS A 327 -11.37 -24.52 14.66
CA HIS A 327 -11.78 -25.89 14.33
C HIS A 327 -12.06 -26.56 15.67
N ALA A 328 -13.34 -26.66 16.00
CA ALA A 328 -13.78 -27.59 17.04
C ALA A 328 -13.34 -28.99 16.58
N GLY A 329 -12.38 -29.56 17.25
CA GLY A 329 -12.02 -30.96 17.35
C GLY A 329 -11.89 -31.73 16.01
N GLU A 330 -10.70 -31.96 15.55
CA GLU A 330 -10.23 -33.25 15.06
C GLU A 330 -9.01 -33.68 15.87
#